data_ddeef2f85b1211f2349ccba5bd6f12ff
#
_entry.id   ddeef2f85b1211f2349ccba5bd6f12ff
#
_cell.length_a   1.000
_cell.length_b   1.000
_cell.length_c   1.000
_cell.angle_alpha   90.00
_cell.angle_beta   90.00
_cell.angle_gamma   90.00
#
_symmetry.space_group_name_H-M   'P 1'
#
loop_
_entity.id
_entity.type
_entity.pdbx_description
1 polymer ?
#
loop_
_entity_poly.entity_id
_entity_poly.type
_entity_poly.pdbx_seq_one_letter_code
_entity_poly.pdbx_strand_id
1 'polypeptide(L)' 'MRKPELLYTSPAGATIHSYDLEGGKTTFERYLGCYLGTCVFHNSLQEAKEAVKF' A
#
# COMPACT_ATOMS: atom_id res chain seq x y z
N MET A 1 0.08 -4.45 -15.26
CA MET A 1 0.01 -4.27 -13.80
C MET A 1 0.59 -5.48 -13.11
N ARG A 2 1.48 -5.28 -12.17
CA ARG A 2 2.08 -6.38 -11.42
C ARG A 2 1.16 -6.80 -10.28
N LYS A 3 1.37 -8.01 -9.81
CA LYS A 3 0.59 -8.49 -8.66
C LYS A 3 0.96 -7.68 -7.42
N PRO A 4 0.00 -7.46 -6.52
CA PRO A 4 0.32 -6.78 -5.26
C PRO A 4 1.33 -7.60 -4.46
N GLU A 5 2.26 -6.90 -3.83
CA GLU A 5 3.32 -7.53 -3.07
C GLU A 5 3.25 -7.07 -1.62
N LEU A 6 3.18 -8.02 -0.70
CA LEU A 6 3.11 -7.68 0.72
C LEU A 6 4.47 -7.16 1.19
N LEU A 7 4.49 -5.94 1.68
CA LEU A 7 5.70 -5.30 2.18
C LEU A 7 5.81 -5.40 3.70
N TYR A 8 4.73 -5.08 4.40
CA TYR A 8 4.75 -5.00 5.85
C TYR A 8 3.48 -5.58 6.44
N THR A 9 3.62 -6.16 7.62
CA THR A 9 2.49 -6.64 8.40
C THR A 9 2.66 -6.09 9.81
N SER A 10 1.63 -5.40 10.28
CA SER A 10 1.65 -4.81 11.61
C SER A 10 1.14 -5.84 12.64
N PRO A 11 1.67 -5.82 13.86
CA PRO A 11 1.12 -6.65 14.94
C PRO A 11 -0.36 -6.37 15.22
N ALA A 12 -0.83 -5.18 14.85
CA ALA A 12 -2.24 -4.81 15.03
C ALA A 12 -3.15 -5.38 13.93
N GLY A 13 -2.59 -6.12 12.99
CA GLY A 13 -3.36 -6.70 11.91
C GLY A 13 -3.42 -5.86 10.64
N ALA A 14 -2.65 -4.78 10.59
CA ALA A 14 -2.56 -3.95 9.39
C ALA A 14 -1.57 -4.54 8.41
N THR A 15 -1.80 -4.34 7.13
CA THR A 15 -0.89 -4.79 6.09
C THR A 15 -0.66 -3.68 5.09
N ILE A 16 0.52 -3.68 4.47
CA ILE A 16 0.86 -2.74 3.40
C ILE A 16 1.35 -3.53 2.21
N HIS A 17 0.70 -3.34 1.09
CA HIS A 17 1.06 -3.98 -0.18
C HIS A 17 1.53 -2.91 -1.15
N SER A 18 2.45 -3.28 -2.04
CA SER A 18 2.87 -2.40 -3.12
C SER A 18 2.17 -2.79 -4.41
N TYR A 19 1.78 -1.78 -5.18
CA TYR A 19 1.16 -1.97 -6.49
C TYR A 19 1.89 -1.12 -7.50
N ASP A 20 2.08 -1.67 -8.70
CA ASP A 20 2.58 -0.90 -9.83
C ASP A 20 1.40 -0.63 -10.75
N LEU A 21 1.04 0.63 -10.88
CA LEU A 21 -0.05 1.05 -11.75
C LEU A 21 0.54 1.70 -12.99
N GLU A 22 0.13 1.21 -14.16
CA GLU A 22 0.57 1.79 -15.42
C GLU A 22 -0.39 2.87 -15.85
N GLY A 23 0.14 4.05 -16.09
CA GLY A 23 -0.65 5.17 -16.57
C GLY A 23 0.01 5.78 -17.80
N GLY A 24 -0.39 5.34 -18.99
CA GLY A 24 0.18 5.86 -20.23
C GLY A 24 1.65 5.54 -20.37
N LYS A 25 2.51 6.56 -20.30
CA LYS A 25 3.93 6.38 -20.53
C LYS A 25 4.73 6.09 -19.26
N THR A 26 4.10 6.17 -18.10
CA THR A 26 4.81 6.01 -16.84
C THR A 26 4.15 4.97 -15.96
N THR A 27 4.95 4.36 -15.10
CA THR A 27 4.47 3.43 -14.09
C THR A 27 4.49 4.15 -12.76
N PHE A 28 3.40 4.08 -12.03
CA PHE A 28 3.29 4.71 -10.72
C PHE A 28 3.33 3.64 -9.64
N GLU A 29 4.14 3.86 -8.63
CA GLU A 29 4.12 3.02 -7.45
C GLU A 29 3.08 3.55 -6.49
N ARG A 30 2.24 2.65 -5.99
CA ARG A 30 1.25 2.98 -4.98
C ARG A 30 1.32 1.95 -3.88
N TYR A 31 0.95 2.37 -2.70
CA TYR A 31 0.94 1.50 -1.54
C TYR A 31 -0.48 1.38 -1.02
N LEU A 32 -0.90 0.14 -0.83
CA LEU A 32 -2.23 -0.13 -0.30
C LEU A 32 -2.11 -0.50 1.16
N GLY A 33 -2.57 0.39 2.04
CA GLY A 33 -2.60 0.12 3.46
C GLY A 33 -3.97 -0.40 3.85
N CYS A 34 -4.01 -1.55 4.47
CA CYS A 34 -5.27 -2.16 4.95
C CYS A 34 -5.23 -2.26 6.45
N TYR A 35 -6.31 -1.83 7.11
CA TYR A 35 -6.43 -1.87 8.55
C TYR A 35 -7.90 -1.95 8.95
N LEU A 36 -8.22 -2.91 9.82
CA LEU A 36 -9.59 -3.12 10.29
C LEU A 36 -10.60 -3.29 9.15
N GLY A 37 -10.20 -3.99 8.11
CA GLY A 37 -11.07 -4.25 6.96
C GLY A 37 -11.19 -3.10 5.98
N THR A 38 -10.48 -1.99 6.22
CA THR A 38 -10.49 -0.84 5.33
C THR A 38 -9.15 -0.72 4.63
N CYS A 39 -9.16 -0.61 3.32
CA CYS A 39 -7.95 -0.47 2.53
C CYS A 39 -7.98 0.85 1.77
N VAL A 40 -6.87 1.58 1.81
CA VAL A 40 -6.74 2.88 1.15
C VAL A 40 -5.39 2.93 0.43
N PHE A 41 -5.39 3.48 -0.77
CA PHE A 41 -4.16 3.70 -1.52
C PHE A 41 -3.45 4.96 -1.04
N HIS A 42 -2.14 4.89 -0.97
CA HIS A 42 -1.30 6.00 -0.56
C HIS A 42 -0.20 6.23 -1.59
N ASN A 43 0.26 7.47 -1.68
CA ASN A 43 1.29 7.84 -2.63
C ASN A 43 2.69 7.45 -2.18
N SER A 44 2.90 7.24 -0.90
CA SER A 44 4.20 6.88 -0.38
C SER A 44 4.07 5.87 0.75
N LEU A 45 5.16 5.12 0.97
CA LEU A 45 5.20 4.14 2.04
C LEU A 45 5.03 4.78 3.41
N GLN A 46 5.62 5.96 3.59
CA GLN A 46 5.53 6.66 4.85
C GLN A 46 4.08 7.04 5.16
N GLU A 47 3.35 7.53 4.17
CA GLU A 47 1.94 7.85 4.34
C GLU A 47 1.13 6.61 4.69
N ALA A 48 1.42 5.50 4.02
CA ALA A 48 0.73 4.25 4.31
C ALA A 48 0.98 3.79 5.74
N LYS A 49 2.23 3.88 6.20
CA LYS A 49 2.57 3.50 7.56
C LYS A 49 1.86 4.37 8.59
N GLU A 50 1.81 5.67 8.35
CA GLU A 50 1.12 6.58 9.25
C GLU A 50 -0.37 6.31 9.31
N ALA A 51 -0.96 6.01 8.17
CA ALA A 51 -2.40 5.75 8.08
C ALA A 51 -2.79 4.47 8.84
N VAL A 52 -1.95 3.45 8.80
CA VAL A 52 -2.23 2.19 9.49
C VAL A 52 -1.54 2.08 10.84
N LYS A 53 -0.96 3.16 11.31
CA LYS A 53 -0.32 3.24 12.64
C LYS A 53 0.71 2.15 12.87
N PHE A 54 1.61 2.08 11.94
CA PHE A 54 2.72 1.14 12.03
C PHE A 54 3.64 1.47 13.20
#